data_697113ec2b8f443a478ce8fc52212d6d
#
_entry.id   697113ec2b8f443a478ce8fc52212d6d
#
_cell.length_a   1.000
_cell.length_b   1.000
_cell.length_c   1.000
_cell.angle_alpha   90.00
_cell.angle_beta   90.00
_cell.angle_gamma   90.00
#
_symmetry.space_group_name_H-M   'P 1'
#
loop_
_entity.id
_entity.type
_entity.pdbx_description
1 polymer ?
#
loop_
_entity_poly.entity_id
_entity_poly.type
_entity_poly.pdbx_seq_one_letter_code
_entity_poly.pdbx_strand_id
1 'polypeptide(L)'
;LPADSPVFLWKMAERIGDFFGATNQVEVISNACISGVSALIVAKRWIESGRYKRVIVAGGDILSHFITSGFLSFRSVSAHLCRPYDIQRDGLSLGEACGAVLLETQGNANHIILSGGAISNDANHISGPSRTGDGLALAINQAMEEAGALPEDISFINAHGTATVYNDEMESKAIHLAGLAAVPVNSLKPYFGHTLGASGIIETILCIEQLKEGRYYGTLGYETLGVPMPITVYATHQPIPMKCCIKTASGFGGCNAALVLSLPDAHLKQKANSQATDKASTPSVCKAVVESGNMVTIRPGADRKSVV
;
A
#
# COMPACT_ATOMS: atom_id res chain seq x y z
N LEU A 1 31.81 0.86 -8.50
CA LEU A 1 31.61 0.41 -7.11
C LEU A 1 32.07 -1.04 -6.98
N PRO A 2 32.70 -1.45 -5.86
CA PRO A 2 33.02 -2.85 -5.61
C PRO A 2 31.77 -3.73 -5.67
N ALA A 3 31.94 -4.98 -6.13
CA ALA A 3 30.82 -5.92 -6.28
C ALA A 3 30.09 -6.27 -4.98
N ASP A 4 30.74 -6.05 -3.83
CA ASP A 4 30.20 -6.26 -2.47
C ASP A 4 29.63 -4.98 -1.84
N SER A 5 29.53 -3.90 -2.62
CA SER A 5 29.01 -2.62 -2.12
C SER A 5 27.57 -2.78 -1.59
N PRO A 6 27.28 -2.28 -0.37
CA PRO A 6 25.95 -2.38 0.24
C PRO A 6 24.87 -1.54 -0.47
N VAL A 7 25.24 -0.75 -1.47
CA VAL A 7 24.28 0.05 -2.25
C VAL A 7 23.48 -0.78 -3.28
N PHE A 8 23.90 -2.00 -3.56
CA PHE A 8 23.13 -2.87 -4.44
C PHE A 8 21.93 -3.48 -3.70
N LEU A 9 20.74 -3.35 -4.26
CA LEU A 9 19.48 -3.85 -3.66
C LEU A 9 19.56 -5.36 -3.32
N TRP A 10 20.18 -6.16 -4.17
CA TRP A 10 20.32 -7.59 -3.93
C TRP A 10 21.25 -7.89 -2.73
N LYS A 11 22.29 -7.09 -2.51
CA LYS A 11 23.17 -7.21 -1.32
C LYS A 11 22.44 -6.84 -0.04
N MET A 12 21.58 -5.82 -0.09
CA MET A 12 20.74 -5.46 1.05
C MET A 12 19.75 -6.58 1.33
N ALA A 13 19.14 -7.15 0.29
CA ALA A 13 18.20 -8.26 0.42
C ALA A 13 18.85 -9.50 1.04
N GLU A 14 20.07 -9.87 0.62
CA GLU A 14 20.83 -10.95 1.24
C GLU A 14 21.02 -10.73 2.75
N ARG A 15 21.46 -9.53 3.17
CA ARG A 15 21.63 -9.20 4.60
C ARG A 15 20.32 -9.28 5.38
N ILE A 16 19.21 -8.85 4.79
CA ILE A 16 17.89 -8.98 5.41
C ILE A 16 17.52 -10.47 5.53
N GLY A 17 17.76 -11.26 4.49
CA GLY A 17 17.56 -12.70 4.51
C GLY A 17 18.36 -13.39 5.60
N ASP A 18 19.65 -13.06 5.72
CA ASP A 18 20.53 -13.60 6.77
C ASP A 18 20.03 -13.23 8.17
N PHE A 19 19.59 -11.97 8.35
CA PHE A 19 19.01 -11.51 9.63
C PHE A 19 17.78 -12.33 10.06
N PHE A 20 16.90 -12.66 9.12
CA PHE A 20 15.72 -13.48 9.38
C PHE A 20 16.00 -15.00 9.32
N GLY A 21 17.23 -15.42 9.04
CA GLY A 21 17.57 -16.84 8.89
C GLY A 21 16.90 -17.48 7.67
N ALA A 22 16.72 -16.74 6.59
CA ALA A 22 16.12 -17.27 5.38
C ALA A 22 16.99 -18.37 4.76
N THR A 23 16.40 -19.51 4.51
CA THR A 23 17.09 -20.68 3.90
C THR A 23 16.92 -20.74 2.37
N ASN A 24 16.02 -19.93 1.84
CA ASN A 24 15.73 -19.85 0.43
C ASN A 24 16.36 -18.58 -0.20
N GLN A 25 16.43 -18.57 -1.53
CA GLN A 25 16.86 -17.37 -2.25
C GLN A 25 15.95 -16.19 -1.91
N VAL A 26 16.55 -15.05 -1.63
CA VAL A 26 15.83 -13.80 -1.38
C VAL A 26 15.54 -13.12 -2.72
N GLU A 27 14.31 -12.70 -2.91
CA GLU A 27 13.87 -12.01 -4.12
C GLU A 27 13.73 -10.51 -3.86
N VAL A 28 14.13 -9.69 -4.82
CA VAL A 28 14.00 -8.23 -4.76
C VAL A 28 12.85 -7.79 -5.65
N ILE A 29 11.86 -7.15 -5.05
CA ILE A 29 10.76 -6.51 -5.78
C ILE A 29 10.95 -4.99 -5.73
N SER A 30 11.25 -4.40 -6.88
CA SER A 30 11.49 -2.96 -7.02
C SER A 30 10.63 -2.37 -8.13
N ASN A 31 9.67 -1.54 -7.75
CA ASN A 31 8.73 -0.88 -8.66
C ASN A 31 8.32 0.49 -8.09
N ALA A 32 9.28 1.41 -7.98
CA ALA A 32 9.08 2.74 -7.42
C ALA A 32 8.26 2.68 -6.10
N CYS A 33 7.30 3.60 -5.93
CA CYS A 33 6.53 3.73 -4.69
C CYS A 33 5.54 2.57 -4.44
N ILE A 34 5.24 1.75 -5.44
CA ILE A 34 4.37 0.57 -5.27
C ILE A 34 5.13 -0.69 -4.86
N SER A 35 6.47 -0.63 -4.69
CA SER A 35 7.31 -1.81 -4.41
C SER A 35 6.79 -2.65 -3.25
N GLY A 36 6.48 -2.03 -2.12
CA GLY A 36 5.99 -2.74 -0.94
C GLY A 36 4.65 -3.45 -1.16
N VAL A 37 3.70 -2.78 -1.84
CA VAL A 37 2.40 -3.39 -2.20
C VAL A 37 2.62 -4.53 -3.18
N SER A 38 3.47 -4.33 -4.20
CA SER A 38 3.80 -5.36 -5.18
C SER A 38 4.45 -6.59 -4.54
N ALA A 39 5.35 -6.39 -3.58
CA ALA A 39 5.99 -7.47 -2.84
C ALA A 39 4.98 -8.30 -2.03
N LEU A 40 4.00 -7.65 -1.39
CA LEU A 40 2.91 -8.33 -0.70
C LEU A 40 2.02 -9.15 -1.66
N ILE A 41 1.72 -8.61 -2.86
CA ILE A 41 0.97 -9.34 -3.88
C ILE A 41 1.75 -10.58 -4.37
N VAL A 42 3.05 -10.44 -4.63
CA VAL A 42 3.91 -11.56 -5.03
C VAL A 42 3.94 -12.63 -3.92
N ALA A 43 4.14 -12.22 -2.67
CA ALA A 43 4.14 -13.13 -1.52
C ALA A 43 2.80 -13.88 -1.38
N LYS A 44 1.67 -13.18 -1.55
CA LYS A 44 0.33 -13.79 -1.58
C LYS A 44 0.25 -14.88 -2.66
N ARG A 45 0.70 -14.59 -3.89
CA ARG A 45 0.71 -15.56 -4.99
C ARG A 45 1.55 -16.80 -4.67
N TRP A 46 2.72 -16.62 -4.00
CA TRP A 46 3.56 -17.74 -3.61
C TRP A 46 2.93 -18.62 -2.51
N ILE A 47 2.23 -18.00 -1.57
CA ILE A 47 1.48 -18.72 -0.54
C ILE A 47 0.34 -19.53 -1.19
N GLU A 48 -0.46 -18.89 -2.03
CA GLU A 48 -1.64 -19.51 -2.67
C GLU A 48 -1.28 -20.61 -3.67
N SER A 49 -0.15 -20.46 -4.37
CA SER A 49 0.37 -21.52 -5.26
C SER A 49 1.03 -22.69 -4.50
N GLY A 50 1.14 -22.59 -3.17
CA GLY A 50 1.81 -23.60 -2.34
C GLY A 50 3.33 -23.61 -2.45
N ARG A 51 3.93 -22.59 -3.12
CA ARG A 51 5.39 -22.46 -3.24
C ARG A 51 6.06 -22.31 -1.88
N TYR A 52 5.44 -21.54 -0.98
CA TYR A 52 5.91 -21.36 0.40
C TYR A 52 4.74 -21.41 1.38
N LYS A 53 5.02 -21.89 2.60
CA LYS A 53 4.06 -21.85 3.72
C LYS A 53 4.13 -20.53 4.48
N ARG A 54 5.28 -19.87 4.46
CA ARG A 54 5.58 -18.60 5.11
C ARG A 54 6.44 -17.74 4.20
N VAL A 55 6.13 -16.46 4.15
CA VAL A 55 6.91 -15.46 3.40
C VAL A 55 7.04 -14.20 4.25
N ILE A 56 8.27 -13.78 4.52
CA ILE A 56 8.55 -12.48 5.12
C ILE A 56 8.71 -11.47 3.99
N VAL A 57 7.95 -10.39 4.03
CA VAL A 57 8.08 -9.25 3.14
C VAL A 57 8.64 -8.08 3.93
N ALA A 58 9.85 -7.68 3.65
CA ALA A 58 10.51 -6.56 4.30
C ALA A 58 10.72 -5.41 3.29
N GLY A 59 10.53 -4.19 3.75
CA GLY A 59 10.79 -2.98 2.97
C GLY A 59 11.41 -1.90 3.84
N GLY A 60 12.35 -1.18 3.27
CA GLY A 60 13.01 -0.07 3.95
C GLY A 60 13.54 0.95 2.95
N ASP A 61 13.37 2.22 3.27
CA ASP A 61 13.94 3.32 2.52
C ASP A 61 14.47 4.39 3.48
N ILE A 62 15.62 4.96 3.11
CA ILE A 62 16.27 6.09 3.79
C ILE A 62 16.42 7.24 2.81
N LEU A 63 16.36 8.46 3.32
CA LEU A 63 16.52 9.65 2.51
C LEU A 63 18.03 9.89 2.23
N SER A 64 18.34 10.05 0.96
CA SER A 64 19.66 10.46 0.50
C SER A 64 19.57 11.81 -0.20
N HIS A 65 20.73 12.49 -0.35
CA HIS A 65 20.78 13.71 -1.15
C HIS A 65 20.30 13.53 -2.57
N PHE A 66 20.53 12.36 -3.18
CA PHE A 66 20.03 12.03 -4.51
C PHE A 66 18.51 12.03 -4.55
N ILE A 67 17.85 11.35 -3.60
CA ILE A 67 16.39 11.27 -3.50
C ILE A 67 15.80 12.65 -3.24
N THR A 68 16.29 13.38 -2.23
CA THR A 68 15.74 14.70 -1.89
C THR A 68 15.92 15.70 -3.02
N SER A 69 17.08 15.75 -3.67
CA SER A 69 17.32 16.62 -4.82
C SER A 69 16.44 16.26 -6.01
N GLY A 70 16.24 14.96 -6.26
CA GLY A 70 15.34 14.48 -7.31
C GLY A 70 13.91 14.98 -7.12
N PHE A 71 13.33 14.76 -5.95
CA PHE A 71 11.97 15.21 -5.66
C PHE A 71 11.83 16.74 -5.63
N LEU A 72 12.84 17.46 -5.16
CA LEU A 72 12.88 18.92 -5.24
C LEU A 72 12.93 19.43 -6.69
N SER A 73 13.66 18.76 -7.57
CA SER A 73 13.73 19.12 -9.00
C SER A 73 12.39 18.96 -9.72
N PHE A 74 11.57 17.99 -9.28
CA PHE A 74 10.18 17.82 -9.76
C PHE A 74 9.20 18.81 -9.15
N ARG A 75 9.63 19.68 -8.22
CA ARG A 75 8.75 20.61 -7.48
C ARG A 75 7.56 19.89 -6.82
N SER A 76 7.78 18.66 -6.34
CA SER A 76 6.74 17.82 -5.75
C SER A 76 6.76 17.80 -4.23
N VAL A 77 7.75 18.45 -3.60
CA VAL A 77 7.90 18.51 -2.15
C VAL A 77 7.20 19.76 -1.61
N SER A 78 6.31 19.58 -0.64
CA SER A 78 5.62 20.67 0.04
C SER A 78 6.59 21.52 0.88
N ALA A 79 6.35 22.81 1.00
CA ALA A 79 7.05 23.70 1.95
C ALA A 79 6.61 23.50 3.41
N HIS A 80 5.50 22.83 3.63
CA HIS A 80 4.86 22.58 4.93
C HIS A 80 4.59 21.09 5.12
N LEU A 81 3.84 20.75 6.17
CA LEU A 81 3.28 19.41 6.30
C LEU A 81 2.39 19.12 5.09
N CYS A 82 2.57 17.98 4.44
CA CYS A 82 1.71 17.61 3.32
C CYS A 82 0.26 17.46 3.76
N ARG A 83 -0.68 17.85 2.89
CA ARG A 83 -2.13 17.87 3.16
C ARG A 83 -2.88 17.08 2.07
N PRO A 84 -2.89 15.75 2.13
CA PRO A 84 -3.56 14.94 1.12
C PRO A 84 -5.03 15.34 0.94
N TYR A 85 -5.44 15.49 -0.32
CA TYR A 85 -6.80 15.85 -0.77
C TYR A 85 -7.27 17.25 -0.40
N ASP A 86 -6.50 18.02 0.39
CA ASP A 86 -6.87 19.37 0.78
C ASP A 86 -6.71 20.35 -0.37
N ILE A 87 -7.53 21.42 -0.36
CA ILE A 87 -7.46 22.50 -1.37
C ILE A 87 -6.12 23.24 -1.31
N GLN A 88 -5.46 23.28 -0.16
CA GLN A 88 -4.18 23.94 0.05
C GLN A 88 -2.97 22.99 -0.13
N ARG A 89 -3.19 21.79 -0.67
CA ARG A 89 -2.08 20.86 -0.93
C ARG A 89 -1.11 21.45 -1.94
N ASP A 90 0.17 21.34 -1.66
CA ASP A 90 1.24 21.91 -2.48
C ASP A 90 2.38 20.92 -2.77
N GLY A 91 2.27 19.68 -2.29
CA GLY A 91 3.27 18.63 -2.47
C GLY A 91 3.37 17.68 -1.31
N LEU A 92 4.24 16.70 -1.47
CA LEU A 92 4.48 15.65 -0.48
C LEU A 92 5.50 16.05 0.60
N SER A 93 5.45 15.39 1.72
CA SER A 93 6.58 15.31 2.68
C SER A 93 7.31 14.00 2.45
N LEU A 94 8.65 14.03 2.45
CA LEU A 94 9.47 12.81 2.40
C LEU A 94 9.68 12.24 3.80
N GLY A 95 9.84 10.92 3.90
CA GLY A 95 10.09 10.23 5.16
C GLY A 95 10.98 9.01 4.99
N GLU A 96 11.48 8.48 6.10
CA GLU A 96 12.28 7.26 6.19
C GLU A 96 11.54 6.25 7.06
N ALA A 97 11.49 5.01 6.63
CA ALA A 97 10.98 3.93 7.46
C ALA A 97 11.48 2.57 6.99
N CYS A 98 11.39 1.60 7.88
CA CYS A 98 11.50 0.18 7.55
C CYS A 98 10.42 -0.61 8.30
N GLY A 99 9.99 -1.71 7.71
CA GLY A 99 9.01 -2.60 8.29
C GLY A 99 9.03 -3.97 7.63
N ALA A 100 8.43 -4.94 8.31
CA ALA A 100 8.29 -6.28 7.79
C ALA A 100 6.90 -6.84 8.10
N VAL A 101 6.40 -7.68 7.21
CA VAL A 101 5.12 -8.37 7.32
C VAL A 101 5.37 -9.86 7.07
N LEU A 102 4.85 -10.71 7.94
CA LEU A 102 4.84 -12.15 7.75
C LEU A 102 3.50 -12.59 7.14
N LEU A 103 3.55 -13.31 6.03
CA LEU A 103 2.41 -13.98 5.43
C LEU A 103 2.52 -15.49 5.68
N GLU A 104 1.40 -16.12 6.05
CA GLU A 104 1.32 -17.55 6.32
C GLU A 104 0.08 -18.18 5.68
N THR A 105 0.13 -19.51 5.48
CA THR A 105 -1.02 -20.29 4.96
C THR A 105 -2.11 -20.51 6.00
N GLN A 106 -1.78 -20.41 7.27
CA GLN A 106 -2.70 -20.69 8.38
C GLN A 106 -2.68 -19.53 9.37
N GLY A 107 -3.84 -19.08 9.77
CA GLY A 107 -4.02 -18.02 10.75
C GLY A 107 -4.98 -18.41 11.86
N ASN A 108 -5.05 -17.59 12.88
CA ASN A 108 -6.04 -17.65 13.95
C ASN A 108 -7.06 -16.50 13.81
N ALA A 109 -8.01 -16.47 14.72
CA ALA A 109 -9.10 -15.46 14.70
C ALA A 109 -8.62 -13.99 14.81
N ASN A 110 -7.37 -13.75 15.19
CA ASN A 110 -6.81 -12.40 15.36
C ASN A 110 -5.99 -11.95 14.14
N HIS A 111 -5.83 -12.81 13.14
CA HIS A 111 -5.05 -12.48 11.94
C HIS A 111 -5.90 -11.79 10.90
N ILE A 112 -5.30 -10.84 10.20
CA ILE A 112 -5.93 -10.19 9.03
C ILE A 112 -5.64 -11.05 7.79
N ILE A 113 -6.59 -11.12 6.88
CA ILE A 113 -6.47 -11.87 5.64
C ILE A 113 -6.09 -10.89 4.52
N LEU A 114 -5.04 -11.19 3.77
CA LEU A 114 -4.75 -10.55 2.49
C LEU A 114 -5.63 -11.22 1.42
N SER A 115 -6.82 -10.66 1.21
CA SER A 115 -7.90 -11.30 0.46
C SER A 115 -7.76 -11.12 -1.06
N GLY A 116 -7.21 -9.98 -1.50
CA GLY A 116 -7.03 -9.70 -2.92
C GLY A 116 -5.88 -8.73 -3.18
N GLY A 117 -5.37 -8.73 -4.41
CA GLY A 117 -4.32 -7.81 -4.81
C GLY A 117 -4.12 -7.77 -6.32
N ALA A 118 -3.93 -6.57 -6.87
CA ALA A 118 -3.70 -6.37 -8.29
C ALA A 118 -2.71 -5.24 -8.56
N ILE A 119 -2.06 -5.33 -9.70
CA ILE A 119 -1.12 -4.33 -10.22
C ILE A 119 -1.57 -3.98 -11.64
N SER A 120 -1.52 -2.69 -11.97
CA SER A 120 -1.79 -2.17 -13.30
C SER A 120 -0.74 -1.13 -13.71
N ASN A 121 -0.78 -0.70 -14.96
CA ASN A 121 0.08 0.39 -15.43
C ASN A 121 -0.71 1.32 -16.33
N ASP A 122 -0.60 2.63 -16.10
CA ASP A 122 -1.26 3.67 -16.91
C ASP A 122 -0.61 3.85 -18.28
N ALA A 123 0.69 3.50 -18.41
CA ALA A 123 1.53 3.76 -19.59
C ALA A 123 1.47 5.23 -20.07
N ASN A 124 1.25 6.17 -19.14
CA ASN A 124 1.00 7.58 -19.46
C ASN A 124 2.30 8.41 -19.50
N HIS A 125 3.00 8.51 -18.36
CA HIS A 125 4.19 9.34 -18.23
C HIS A 125 5.13 8.78 -17.16
N ILE A 126 6.44 9.06 -17.28
CA ILE A 126 7.44 8.50 -16.36
C ILE A 126 7.29 9.01 -14.91
N SER A 127 6.86 10.23 -14.71
CA SER A 127 6.75 10.87 -13.38
C SER A 127 5.37 11.42 -13.06
N GLY A 128 4.43 11.39 -14.00
CA GLY A 128 3.08 11.89 -13.82
C GLY A 128 2.05 10.75 -13.86
N PRO A 129 1.02 10.78 -13.00
CA PRO A 129 -0.06 9.81 -13.05
C PRO A 129 -0.95 10.02 -14.29
N SER A 130 -1.79 9.05 -14.60
CA SER A 130 -2.89 9.20 -15.55
C SER A 130 -3.79 10.39 -15.19
N ARG A 131 -4.38 11.02 -16.17
CA ARG A 131 -5.35 12.09 -15.94
C ARG A 131 -6.76 11.57 -15.65
N THR A 132 -7.03 10.33 -15.99
CA THR A 132 -8.37 9.71 -15.93
C THR A 132 -8.55 8.84 -14.68
N GLY A 133 -7.48 8.23 -14.17
CA GLY A 133 -7.53 7.32 -13.03
C GLY A 133 -7.89 5.87 -13.40
N ASP A 134 -8.02 5.55 -14.69
CA ASP A 134 -8.46 4.23 -15.18
C ASP A 134 -7.54 3.11 -14.71
N GLY A 135 -6.20 3.32 -14.72
CA GLY A 135 -5.25 2.32 -14.30
C GLY A 135 -5.40 1.96 -12.82
N LEU A 136 -5.48 2.96 -11.94
CA LEU A 136 -5.71 2.70 -10.51
C LEU A 136 -7.09 2.08 -10.26
N ALA A 137 -8.13 2.55 -10.94
CA ALA A 137 -9.47 1.95 -10.86
C ALA A 137 -9.47 0.47 -11.28
N LEU A 138 -8.71 0.13 -12.33
CA LEU A 138 -8.53 -1.25 -12.76
C LEU A 138 -7.88 -2.10 -11.65
N ALA A 139 -6.80 -1.61 -11.03
CA ALA A 139 -6.15 -2.32 -9.92
C ALA A 139 -7.11 -2.52 -8.73
N ILE A 140 -7.89 -1.48 -8.35
CA ILE A 140 -8.89 -1.57 -7.29
C ILE A 140 -9.93 -2.62 -7.62
N ASN A 141 -10.54 -2.56 -8.80
CA ASN A 141 -11.59 -3.48 -9.20
C ASN A 141 -11.11 -4.94 -9.26
N GLN A 142 -9.92 -5.18 -9.80
CA GLN A 142 -9.33 -6.52 -9.84
C GLN A 142 -9.00 -7.05 -8.43
N ALA A 143 -8.49 -6.20 -7.53
CA ALA A 143 -8.21 -6.60 -6.16
C ALA A 143 -9.51 -6.93 -5.40
N MET A 144 -10.58 -6.14 -5.59
CA MET A 144 -11.91 -6.41 -5.03
C MET A 144 -12.52 -7.70 -5.60
N GLU A 145 -12.41 -7.88 -6.92
CA GLU A 145 -12.92 -9.08 -7.58
C GLU A 145 -12.21 -10.34 -7.06
N GLU A 146 -10.90 -10.30 -6.91
CA GLU A 146 -10.13 -11.41 -6.34
C GLU A 146 -10.54 -11.69 -4.89
N ALA A 147 -10.74 -10.66 -4.09
CA ALA A 147 -11.19 -10.78 -2.70
C ALA A 147 -12.65 -11.27 -2.58
N GLY A 148 -13.45 -11.16 -3.62
CA GLY A 148 -14.90 -11.33 -3.57
C GLY A 148 -15.60 -10.23 -2.77
N ALA A 149 -14.99 -9.04 -2.69
CA ALA A 149 -15.50 -7.89 -1.95
C ALA A 149 -16.39 -7.01 -2.84
N LEU A 150 -17.47 -6.52 -2.27
CA LEU A 150 -18.37 -5.53 -2.89
C LEU A 150 -18.06 -4.14 -2.32
N PRO A 151 -18.47 -3.04 -2.97
CA PRO A 151 -18.26 -1.68 -2.44
C PRO A 151 -18.78 -1.49 -1.00
N GLU A 152 -19.91 -2.09 -0.66
CA GLU A 152 -20.51 -2.06 0.69
C GLU A 152 -19.71 -2.83 1.75
N ASP A 153 -18.78 -3.68 1.35
CA ASP A 153 -17.90 -4.40 2.25
C ASP A 153 -16.69 -3.56 2.66
N ILE A 154 -16.37 -2.50 1.90
CA ILE A 154 -15.18 -1.68 2.12
C ILE A 154 -15.45 -0.66 3.21
N SER A 155 -14.79 -0.80 4.35
CA SER A 155 -14.89 0.10 5.49
C SER A 155 -14.11 1.40 5.31
N PHE A 156 -12.94 1.33 4.70
CA PHE A 156 -12.12 2.50 4.34
C PHE A 156 -11.10 2.18 3.25
N ILE A 157 -10.58 3.23 2.64
CA ILE A 157 -9.47 3.18 1.69
C ILE A 157 -8.28 3.92 2.31
N ASN A 158 -7.15 3.23 2.49
CA ASN A 158 -5.88 3.89 2.72
C ASN A 158 -5.23 4.14 1.36
N ALA A 159 -5.31 5.37 0.91
CA ALA A 159 -4.90 5.76 -0.42
C ALA A 159 -3.40 6.08 -0.50
N HIS A 160 -2.87 6.24 -1.70
CA HIS A 160 -1.50 6.71 -1.89
C HIS A 160 -1.34 8.13 -1.34
N GLY A 161 -2.25 9.04 -1.68
CA GLY A 161 -2.47 10.34 -1.03
C GLY A 161 -1.19 11.11 -0.75
N THR A 162 -0.49 11.56 -1.79
CA THR A 162 0.80 12.25 -1.65
C THR A 162 0.69 13.74 -1.39
N ALA A 163 -0.52 14.32 -1.43
CA ALA A 163 -0.76 15.74 -1.43
C ALA A 163 -0.17 16.49 -2.65
N THR A 164 0.24 15.78 -3.68
CA THR A 164 0.56 16.38 -4.96
C THR A 164 -0.71 16.59 -5.77
N VAL A 165 -0.80 17.70 -6.49
CA VAL A 165 -2.03 18.09 -7.20
C VAL A 165 -2.54 16.95 -8.09
N TYR A 166 -1.68 16.46 -8.97
CA TYR A 166 -2.08 15.49 -9.99
C TYR A 166 -2.37 14.08 -9.44
N ASN A 167 -1.62 13.63 -8.43
CA ASN A 167 -1.87 12.31 -7.85
C ASN A 167 -3.23 12.26 -7.14
N ASP A 168 -3.50 13.25 -6.28
CA ASP A 168 -4.74 13.26 -5.50
C ASP A 168 -5.97 13.45 -6.39
N GLU A 169 -5.83 14.22 -7.50
CA GLU A 169 -6.87 14.31 -8.53
C GLU A 169 -7.11 12.97 -9.22
N MET A 170 -6.04 12.28 -9.61
CA MET A 170 -6.13 10.96 -10.25
C MET A 170 -6.80 9.96 -9.31
N GLU A 171 -6.39 9.91 -8.04
CA GLU A 171 -6.96 8.98 -7.06
C GLU A 171 -8.45 9.26 -6.82
N SER A 172 -8.86 10.51 -6.72
CA SER A 172 -10.29 10.87 -6.57
C SER A 172 -11.15 10.33 -7.72
N LYS A 173 -10.64 10.43 -8.96
CA LYS A 173 -11.30 9.88 -10.14
C LYS A 173 -11.34 8.35 -10.12
N ALA A 174 -10.22 7.70 -9.78
CA ALA A 174 -10.14 6.24 -9.69
C ALA A 174 -11.12 5.67 -8.66
N ILE A 175 -11.22 6.29 -7.48
CA ILE A 175 -12.16 5.92 -6.42
C ILE A 175 -13.60 6.03 -6.91
N HIS A 176 -13.93 7.09 -7.65
CA HIS A 176 -15.24 7.25 -8.28
C HIS A 176 -15.53 6.17 -9.32
N LEU A 177 -14.58 5.91 -10.23
CA LEU A 177 -14.70 4.87 -11.26
C LEU A 177 -14.86 3.46 -10.67
N ALA A 178 -14.28 3.21 -9.49
CA ALA A 178 -14.45 1.96 -8.75
C ALA A 178 -15.76 1.88 -7.95
N GLY A 179 -16.62 2.92 -7.99
CA GLY A 179 -17.87 2.94 -7.24
C GLY A 179 -17.72 3.15 -5.73
N LEU A 180 -16.59 3.70 -5.28
CA LEU A 180 -16.21 3.80 -3.87
C LEU A 180 -16.26 5.23 -3.30
N ALA A 181 -16.93 6.16 -3.97
CA ALA A 181 -16.96 7.58 -3.59
C ALA A 181 -17.46 7.86 -2.16
N ALA A 182 -18.37 7.02 -1.65
CA ALA A 182 -18.92 7.13 -0.30
C ALA A 182 -18.03 6.50 0.79
N VAL A 183 -17.02 5.70 0.40
CA VAL A 183 -16.13 5.01 1.33
C VAL A 183 -15.13 6.02 1.91
N PRO A 184 -14.91 6.04 3.24
CA PRO A 184 -13.91 6.90 3.86
C PRO A 184 -12.51 6.66 3.31
N VAL A 185 -11.81 7.74 2.95
CA VAL A 185 -10.45 7.72 2.38
C VAL A 185 -9.49 8.41 3.32
N ASN A 186 -8.37 7.78 3.63
CA ASN A 186 -7.29 8.44 4.36
C ASN A 186 -5.94 8.35 3.62
N SER A 187 -5.05 9.26 3.98
CA SER A 187 -3.62 9.12 3.77
C SER A 187 -2.90 9.37 5.08
N LEU A 188 -1.97 8.49 5.41
CA LEU A 188 -1.18 8.58 6.64
C LEU A 188 0.19 9.23 6.43
N LYS A 189 0.49 9.65 5.19
CA LYS A 189 1.76 10.32 4.86
C LYS A 189 2.04 11.60 5.65
N PRO A 190 1.04 12.39 6.09
CA PRO A 190 1.33 13.53 6.94
C PRO A 190 1.98 13.18 8.29
N TYR A 191 1.80 11.96 8.80
CA TYR A 191 2.36 11.54 10.08
C TYR A 191 3.84 11.18 10.01
N PHE A 192 4.31 10.60 8.88
CA PHE A 192 5.68 10.06 8.77
C PHE A 192 6.35 10.33 7.42
N GLY A 193 5.69 11.04 6.52
CA GLY A 193 6.18 11.32 5.18
C GLY A 193 5.94 10.17 4.19
N HIS A 194 6.28 10.44 2.93
CA HIS A 194 6.32 9.42 1.90
C HIS A 194 7.61 8.61 2.02
N THR A 195 7.50 7.37 2.44
CA THR A 195 8.64 6.46 2.67
C THR A 195 8.98 5.63 1.44
N LEU A 196 8.74 6.16 0.25
CA LEU A 196 9.12 5.63 -1.06
C LEU A 196 8.69 4.17 -1.25
N GLY A 197 9.61 3.27 -1.56
CA GLY A 197 9.32 1.84 -1.75
C GLY A 197 8.83 1.14 -0.49
N ALA A 198 9.21 1.62 0.70
CA ALA A 198 8.73 1.09 1.98
C ALA A 198 7.27 1.48 2.28
N SER A 199 6.71 2.53 1.65
CA SER A 199 5.36 3.03 1.93
C SER A 199 4.30 1.95 1.93
N GLY A 200 4.34 1.05 0.93
CA GLY A 200 3.38 -0.03 0.81
C GLY A 200 3.36 -0.97 2.02
N ILE A 201 4.52 -1.27 2.60
CA ILE A 201 4.63 -2.14 3.79
C ILE A 201 4.14 -1.39 5.03
N ILE A 202 4.66 -0.18 5.27
CA ILE A 202 4.33 0.62 6.47
C ILE A 202 2.82 0.92 6.53
N GLU A 203 2.27 1.39 5.42
CA GLU A 203 0.85 1.74 5.34
C GLU A 203 -0.05 0.50 5.42
N THR A 204 0.40 -0.66 4.92
CA THR A 204 -0.32 -1.94 5.10
C THR A 204 -0.34 -2.37 6.58
N ILE A 205 0.78 -2.23 7.31
CA ILE A 205 0.82 -2.48 8.75
C ILE A 205 -0.20 -1.59 9.48
N LEU A 206 -0.25 -0.32 9.14
CA LEU A 206 -1.21 0.61 9.73
C LEU A 206 -2.67 0.32 9.33
N CYS A 207 -2.92 -0.23 8.13
CA CYS A 207 -4.25 -0.74 7.76
C CYS A 207 -4.66 -1.94 8.63
N ILE A 208 -3.72 -2.85 8.91
CA ILE A 208 -3.94 -4.00 9.80
C ILE A 208 -4.32 -3.52 11.21
N GLU A 209 -3.59 -2.55 11.74
CA GLU A 209 -3.89 -2.00 13.07
C GLU A 209 -5.25 -1.29 13.09
N GLN A 210 -5.60 -0.49 12.07
CA GLN A 210 -6.93 0.12 11.96
C GLN A 210 -8.06 -0.91 11.97
N LEU A 211 -7.89 -2.02 11.22
CA LEU A 211 -8.88 -3.12 11.19
C LEU A 211 -9.02 -3.79 12.56
N LYS A 212 -7.89 -4.05 13.24
CA LYS A 212 -7.88 -4.68 14.58
C LYS A 212 -8.49 -3.78 15.65
N GLU A 213 -8.19 -2.49 15.61
CA GLU A 213 -8.70 -1.52 16.59
C GLU A 213 -10.15 -1.10 16.36
N GLY A 214 -10.72 -1.40 15.19
CA GLY A 214 -12.04 -0.88 14.81
C GLY A 214 -12.06 0.65 14.66
N ARG A 215 -10.94 1.24 14.22
CA ARG A 215 -10.74 2.68 14.23
C ARG A 215 -10.13 3.20 12.93
N TYR A 216 -10.81 4.12 12.31
CA TYR A 216 -10.30 4.87 11.16
C TYR A 216 -9.30 5.94 11.65
N TYR A 217 -8.12 6.01 11.03
CA TYR A 217 -7.13 7.05 11.30
C TYR A 217 -7.34 8.23 10.35
N GLY A 218 -7.58 9.42 10.91
CA GLY A 218 -7.82 10.63 10.13
C GLY A 218 -6.61 11.08 9.30
N THR A 219 -6.87 11.82 8.25
CA THR A 219 -5.85 12.46 7.43
C THR A 219 -5.41 13.77 8.08
N LEU A 220 -4.22 13.78 8.68
CA LEU A 220 -3.68 14.95 9.35
C LEU A 220 -3.51 16.12 8.37
N GLY A 221 -3.92 17.32 8.78
CA GLY A 221 -3.81 18.54 7.97
C GLY A 221 -4.91 18.72 6.92
N TYR A 222 -5.84 17.78 6.77
CA TYR A 222 -7.01 17.95 5.92
C TYR A 222 -8.06 18.87 6.57
N GLU A 223 -8.55 19.84 5.82
CA GLU A 223 -9.60 20.77 6.25
C GLU A 223 -10.72 20.88 5.20
N THR A 224 -10.37 21.07 3.93
CA THR A 224 -11.34 21.32 2.86
C THR A 224 -10.96 20.53 1.62
N LEU A 225 -11.93 19.83 1.04
CA LEU A 225 -11.72 19.02 -0.17
C LEU A 225 -11.29 19.88 -1.36
N GLY A 226 -10.17 19.50 -1.98
CA GLY A 226 -9.57 20.23 -3.10
C GLY A 226 -9.34 19.36 -4.36
N VAL A 227 -10.03 18.23 -4.49
CA VAL A 227 -9.94 17.35 -5.66
C VAL A 227 -11.22 17.40 -6.49
N PRO A 228 -11.16 17.11 -7.80
CA PRO A 228 -12.29 17.34 -8.73
C PRO A 228 -13.47 16.39 -8.50
N MET A 229 -13.21 15.16 -8.04
CA MET A 229 -14.28 14.21 -7.74
C MET A 229 -14.49 14.15 -6.23
N PRO A 230 -15.75 14.28 -5.75
CA PRO A 230 -16.02 14.26 -4.32
C PRO A 230 -15.72 12.88 -3.72
N ILE A 231 -14.89 12.86 -2.69
CA ILE A 231 -14.56 11.68 -1.88
C ILE A 231 -14.73 12.03 -0.40
N THR A 232 -14.92 11.01 0.43
CA THR A 232 -15.13 11.18 1.87
C THR A 232 -13.81 11.12 2.60
N VAL A 233 -13.31 12.24 3.13
CA VAL A 233 -12.07 12.34 3.92
C VAL A 233 -12.39 12.91 5.30
N TYR A 234 -11.90 12.26 6.35
CA TYR A 234 -12.00 12.77 7.72
C TYR A 234 -10.64 13.18 8.26
N ALA A 235 -10.60 14.35 8.93
CA ALA A 235 -9.37 14.86 9.56
C ALA A 235 -9.03 14.14 10.87
N THR A 236 -10.03 13.56 11.53
CA THR A 236 -9.91 13.00 12.88
C THR A 236 -10.04 11.49 12.91
N HIS A 237 -9.38 10.88 13.89
CA HIS A 237 -9.57 9.46 14.18
C HIS A 237 -10.98 9.23 14.73
N GLN A 238 -11.63 8.18 14.26
CA GLN A 238 -12.98 7.84 14.70
C GLN A 238 -13.26 6.34 14.63
N PRO A 239 -14.08 5.80 15.52
CA PRO A 239 -14.51 4.41 15.42
C PRO A 239 -15.44 4.27 14.21
N ILE A 240 -15.23 3.23 13.40
CA ILE A 240 -16.14 2.83 12.34
C ILE A 240 -16.28 1.31 12.32
N PRO A 241 -17.41 0.78 11.87
CA PRO A 241 -17.54 -0.67 11.66
C PRO A 241 -16.47 -1.13 10.66
N MET A 242 -15.72 -2.16 11.04
CA MET A 242 -14.67 -2.73 10.20
C MET A 242 -15.11 -4.06 9.60
N LYS A 243 -14.82 -4.24 8.32
CA LYS A 243 -14.99 -5.50 7.60
C LYS A 243 -13.78 -5.78 6.72
N CYS A 244 -13.51 -4.89 5.78
CA CYS A 244 -12.29 -4.92 5.00
C CYS A 244 -11.86 -3.50 4.60
N CYS A 245 -10.63 -3.36 4.17
CA CYS A 245 -10.12 -2.11 3.63
C CYS A 245 -9.34 -2.33 2.34
N ILE A 246 -9.20 -1.26 1.58
CA ILE A 246 -8.34 -1.22 0.41
C ILE A 246 -7.12 -0.37 0.73
N LYS A 247 -5.93 -0.88 0.41
CA LYS A 247 -4.68 -0.13 0.37
C LYS A 247 -4.30 0.11 -1.08
N THR A 248 -4.18 1.37 -1.51
CA THR A 248 -3.71 1.71 -2.86
C THR A 248 -2.31 2.32 -2.86
N ALA A 249 -1.59 2.12 -3.93
CA ALA A 249 -0.32 2.79 -4.18
C ALA A 249 -0.19 3.14 -5.65
N SER A 250 0.38 4.31 -5.92
CA SER A 250 0.73 4.77 -7.28
C SER A 250 2.19 5.20 -7.30
N GLY A 251 2.88 4.94 -8.38
CA GLY A 251 4.32 5.18 -8.47
C GLY A 251 4.75 5.74 -9.82
N PHE A 252 5.95 6.27 -9.85
CA PHE A 252 6.59 6.69 -11.09
C PHE A 252 6.63 5.53 -12.09
N GLY A 253 6.54 5.84 -13.38
CA GLY A 253 6.37 4.86 -14.44
C GLY A 253 4.91 4.51 -14.74
N GLY A 254 3.94 5.19 -14.08
CA GLY A 254 2.50 4.95 -14.25
C GLY A 254 2.02 3.65 -13.59
N CYS A 255 2.78 3.12 -12.64
CA CYS A 255 2.44 1.88 -11.95
C CYS A 255 1.43 2.13 -10.82
N ASN A 256 0.40 1.29 -10.76
CA ASN A 256 -0.61 1.32 -9.70
C ASN A 256 -0.76 -0.07 -9.08
N ALA A 257 -1.08 -0.12 -7.80
CA ALA A 257 -1.36 -1.35 -7.08
C ALA A 257 -2.46 -1.15 -6.05
N ALA A 258 -3.22 -2.21 -5.79
CA ALA A 258 -4.23 -2.25 -4.75
C ALA A 258 -4.19 -3.59 -4.01
N LEU A 259 -4.40 -3.54 -2.69
CA LEU A 259 -4.60 -4.70 -1.81
C LEU A 259 -5.99 -4.60 -1.16
N VAL A 260 -6.62 -5.74 -0.92
CA VAL A 260 -7.77 -5.88 -0.03
C VAL A 260 -7.35 -6.69 1.18
N LEU A 261 -7.50 -6.07 2.35
CA LEU A 261 -7.28 -6.68 3.66
C LEU A 261 -8.64 -6.86 4.33
N SER A 262 -8.90 -8.01 4.93
CA SER A 262 -10.18 -8.30 5.59
C SER A 262 -10.01 -8.91 6.97
N LEU A 263 -10.98 -8.66 7.83
CA LEU A 263 -11.16 -9.42 9.06
C LEU A 263 -11.48 -10.89 8.73
N PRO A 264 -11.12 -11.85 9.60
CA PRO A 264 -11.38 -13.27 9.34
C PRO A 264 -12.86 -13.63 9.16
N ASP A 265 -13.74 -12.89 9.82
CA ASP A 265 -15.20 -13.04 9.81
C ASP A 265 -15.93 -12.15 8.80
N ALA A 266 -15.20 -11.54 7.88
CA ALA A 266 -15.77 -10.60 6.90
C ALA A 266 -16.80 -11.21 5.94
N HIS A 267 -16.89 -12.52 5.81
CA HIS A 267 -17.83 -13.25 4.94
C HIS A 267 -17.93 -12.69 3.52
N LEU A 268 -16.79 -12.42 2.90
CA LEU A 268 -16.73 -11.98 1.50
C LEU A 268 -17.22 -13.09 0.56
N LYS A 269 -17.88 -12.73 -0.55
CA LYS A 269 -18.38 -13.71 -1.52
C LYS A 269 -17.22 -14.45 -2.16
N GLN A 270 -17.05 -15.74 -1.88
CA GLN A 270 -16.07 -16.54 -2.61
C GLN A 270 -16.56 -16.75 -4.04
N LYS A 271 -15.70 -16.44 -5.03
CA LYS A 271 -15.97 -16.87 -6.42
C LYS A 271 -16.06 -18.39 -6.43
N ALA A 272 -17.23 -18.94 -6.80
CA ALA A 272 -17.32 -20.33 -7.19
C ALA A 272 -16.39 -20.50 -8.41
N ASN A 273 -15.38 -21.33 -8.27
CA ASN A 273 -14.47 -21.69 -9.37
C ASN A 273 -15.29 -22.39 -10.47
N SER A 274 -15.71 -21.64 -11.47
CA SER A 274 -16.47 -22.16 -12.62
C SER A 274 -15.59 -22.79 -13.67
N GLN A 275 -14.61 -23.62 -13.27
CA GLN A 275 -13.93 -24.58 -14.15
C GLN A 275 -13.12 -25.57 -13.30
N ALA A 276 -13.80 -26.51 -12.67
CA ALA A 276 -13.17 -27.77 -12.27
C ALA A 276 -14.11 -28.88 -12.67
N THR A 277 -13.85 -29.49 -13.82
CA THR A 277 -14.34 -30.80 -14.18
C THR A 277 -13.66 -31.84 -13.31
N ASP A 278 -14.48 -32.55 -12.54
CA ASP A 278 -14.29 -33.86 -11.95
C ASP A 278 -13.04 -34.22 -11.11
N LYS A 279 -13.36 -34.57 -9.84
CA LYS A 279 -12.65 -35.52 -8.97
C LYS A 279 -11.26 -35.13 -8.46
N ALA A 280 -11.22 -34.40 -7.36
CA ALA A 280 -10.39 -34.70 -6.18
C ALA A 280 -10.69 -33.64 -5.10
N SER A 281 -10.73 -34.08 -3.83
CA SER A 281 -10.84 -33.31 -2.58
C SER A 281 -10.67 -31.79 -2.76
N THR A 282 -11.70 -31.02 -2.43
CA THR A 282 -11.69 -29.55 -2.41
C THR A 282 -10.37 -29.05 -1.81
N PRO A 283 -9.50 -28.36 -2.58
CA PRO A 283 -8.35 -27.74 -1.96
C PRO A 283 -8.91 -26.68 -1.01
N SER A 284 -8.59 -26.79 0.27
CA SER A 284 -8.79 -25.70 1.22
C SER A 284 -8.13 -24.47 0.60
N VAL A 285 -8.94 -23.43 0.30
CA VAL A 285 -8.44 -22.17 -0.26
C VAL A 285 -7.38 -21.65 0.69
N CYS A 286 -6.12 -21.72 0.25
CA CYS A 286 -4.98 -21.27 1.04
C CYS A 286 -5.06 -19.75 1.08
N LYS A 287 -5.50 -19.18 2.21
CA LYS A 287 -5.59 -17.73 2.41
C LYS A 287 -4.24 -17.25 2.94
N ALA A 288 -3.70 -16.19 2.34
CA ALA A 288 -2.54 -15.52 2.89
C ALA A 288 -2.99 -14.72 4.13
N VAL A 289 -2.55 -15.13 5.28
CA VAL A 289 -2.81 -14.47 6.57
C VAL A 289 -1.63 -13.58 6.90
N VAL A 290 -1.91 -12.39 7.38
CA VAL A 290 -0.90 -11.38 7.67
C VAL A 290 -0.75 -11.19 9.17
N GLU A 291 0.48 -11.37 9.66
CA GLU A 291 0.86 -11.01 11.01
C GLU A 291 1.77 -9.79 10.99
N SER A 292 1.37 -8.73 11.67
CA SER A 292 2.21 -7.55 11.86
C SER A 292 3.18 -7.81 13.02
N GLY A 293 4.44 -8.05 12.71
CA GLY A 293 5.51 -8.03 13.71
C GLY A 293 5.87 -6.60 14.10
N ASN A 294 6.11 -6.36 15.39
CA ASN A 294 6.29 -5.04 16.02
C ASN A 294 7.61 -4.31 15.69
N MET A 295 8.14 -4.38 14.49
CA MET A 295 9.33 -3.60 14.14
C MET A 295 9.05 -2.62 12.99
N VAL A 296 8.41 -1.50 13.34
CA VAL A 296 8.35 -0.31 12.48
C VAL A 296 9.24 0.76 13.11
N THR A 297 10.36 1.08 12.49
CA THR A 297 11.13 2.28 12.84
C THR A 297 10.74 3.37 11.87
N ILE A 298 10.08 4.40 12.37
CA ILE A 298 9.69 5.59 11.60
C ILE A 298 10.55 6.74 12.08
N ARG A 299 11.25 7.39 11.17
CA ARG A 299 11.92 8.67 11.44
C ARG A 299 11.21 9.76 10.65
N PRO A 300 10.69 10.81 11.30
CA PRO A 300 10.24 11.99 10.57
C PRO A 300 11.38 12.54 9.73
N GLY A 301 11.11 12.96 8.51
CA GLY A 301 12.11 13.60 7.65
C GLY A 301 12.78 14.75 8.39
N ALA A 302 14.11 14.86 8.24
CA ALA A 302 14.91 15.88 8.91
C ALA A 302 14.33 17.29 8.69
N ASP A 303 14.37 18.08 9.75
CA ASP A 303 13.97 19.48 9.75
C ASP A 303 14.63 20.22 8.57
N ARG A 304 13.87 20.92 7.75
CA ARG A 304 14.31 21.54 6.48
C ARG A 304 15.44 22.56 6.62
N LYS A 305 15.80 22.95 7.84
CA LYS A 305 16.88 23.89 8.12
C LYS A 305 18.27 23.31 7.98
N SER A 306 18.40 21.99 7.80
CA SER A 306 19.69 21.32 7.66
C SER A 306 20.01 20.84 6.24
N VAL A 307 19.18 21.18 5.23
CA VAL A 307 19.41 20.83 3.83
C VAL A 307 19.52 22.14 3.03
N VAL A 308 20.58 22.88 3.25
CA VAL A 308 21.11 23.94 2.37
C VAL A 308 22.51 23.57 1.96
#